data_569eb24fb951c64c52a8a61f66a7b85d
#
_entry.id   569eb24fb951c64c52a8a61f66a7b85d
#
_cell.length_a   1.000
_cell.length_b   1.000
_cell.length_c   1.000
_cell.angle_alpha   90.00
_cell.angle_beta   90.00
_cell.angle_gamma   90.00
#
_symmetry.space_group_name_H-M   'P 1'
#
loop_
_entity.id
_entity.type
_entity.pdbx_description
1 polymer ?
#
loop_
_entity_poly.entity_id
_entity_poly.type
_entity_poly.pdbx_seq_one_letter_code
_entity_poly.pdbx_strand_id
1 'polypeptide(L)'
;MIKLCHFRSSNEAQVLGLPMYLIIIMIVAVAVIAAVIFMIPQGTQTMNAQVTSGSVQTEDAGGSAAELNFSGFSVNVKVTTNDDRHDPISGAVVRLSGGHTAQEATTDAQGVATLTFADDAVKLDANVNEAYMKMTVKASGYEDFEDLETVLLYRG
;
A
#
# COMPACT_ATOMS: atom_id res chain seq x y z
N MET A 1 84.05 -19.89 -20.85
CA MET A 1 83.32 -19.06 -19.92
C MET A 1 81.87 -19.05 -20.34
N ILE A 2 81.05 -19.91 -19.72
CA ILE A 2 79.63 -20.03 -20.04
C ILE A 2 78.91 -19.03 -19.15
N LYS A 3 78.38 -17.98 -19.78
CA LYS A 3 77.45 -17.10 -19.10
C LYS A 3 76.10 -17.84 -18.95
N LEU A 4 75.84 -18.27 -17.76
CA LEU A 4 74.45 -18.65 -17.38
C LEU A 4 73.59 -17.41 -17.50
N CYS A 5 72.83 -17.36 -18.58
CA CYS A 5 71.67 -16.47 -18.61
C CYS A 5 70.70 -16.95 -17.55
N HIS A 6 70.66 -16.20 -16.51
CA HIS A 6 69.68 -16.40 -15.46
C HIS A 6 68.30 -16.11 -16.06
N PHE A 7 67.58 -17.15 -16.40
CA PHE A 7 66.15 -17.04 -16.71
C PHE A 7 65.45 -16.70 -15.39
N ARG A 8 65.55 -15.41 -15.06
CA ARG A 8 64.74 -14.82 -14.01
C ARG A 8 63.48 -14.40 -14.69
N SER A 9 62.40 -15.25 -14.60
CA SER A 9 61.24 -14.47 -14.71
C SER A 9 59.96 -14.98 -15.26
N SER A 10 59.61 -16.11 -15.14
CA SER A 10 58.17 -16.36 -15.40
C SER A 10 57.25 -16.12 -14.20
N ASN A 11 57.88 -15.98 -13.01
CA ASN A 11 57.09 -15.81 -11.79
C ASN A 11 56.59 -14.38 -11.52
N GLU A 12 57.29 -13.36 -11.99
CA GLU A 12 56.87 -11.97 -11.82
C GLU A 12 55.64 -11.61 -12.65
N ALA A 13 55.54 -12.16 -13.86
CA ALA A 13 54.39 -11.96 -14.72
C ALA A 13 53.12 -12.68 -14.18
N GLN A 14 53.28 -13.83 -13.55
CA GLN A 14 52.21 -14.54 -12.89
C GLN A 14 51.73 -13.86 -11.61
N VAL A 15 52.62 -13.29 -10.84
CA VAL A 15 52.27 -12.55 -9.61
C VAL A 15 51.55 -11.24 -9.93
N LEU A 16 51.90 -10.57 -11.02
CA LEU A 16 51.20 -9.36 -11.47
C LEU A 16 49.82 -9.65 -12.13
N GLY A 17 49.66 -10.82 -12.74
CA GLY A 17 48.39 -11.22 -13.32
C GLY A 17 47.33 -11.64 -12.30
N LEU A 18 47.71 -12.24 -11.18
CA LEU A 18 46.82 -12.64 -10.11
C LEU A 18 46.13 -11.46 -9.39
N PRO A 19 46.84 -10.38 -8.99
CA PRO A 19 46.20 -9.21 -8.39
C PRO A 19 45.23 -8.51 -9.34
N MET A 20 45.54 -8.40 -10.62
CA MET A 20 44.63 -7.80 -11.60
C MET A 20 43.37 -8.65 -11.82
N TYR A 21 43.51 -9.95 -11.85
CA TYR A 21 42.37 -10.86 -11.93
C TYR A 21 41.45 -10.77 -10.72
N LEU A 22 42.04 -10.68 -9.51
CA LEU A 22 41.31 -10.48 -8.27
C LEU A 22 40.55 -9.14 -8.27
N ILE A 23 41.18 -8.06 -8.74
CA ILE A 23 40.53 -6.75 -8.84
C ILE A 23 39.33 -6.80 -9.80
N ILE A 24 39.50 -7.44 -10.95
CA ILE A 24 38.41 -7.58 -11.94
C ILE A 24 37.26 -8.37 -11.33
N ILE A 25 37.53 -9.50 -10.64
CA ILE A 25 36.49 -10.28 -9.97
C ILE A 25 35.79 -9.46 -8.89
N MET A 26 36.53 -8.69 -8.10
CA MET A 26 35.94 -7.81 -7.07
C MET A 26 35.03 -6.75 -7.68
N ILE A 27 35.45 -6.10 -8.76
CA ILE A 27 34.61 -5.09 -9.44
C ILE A 27 33.33 -5.74 -10.00
N VAL A 28 33.46 -6.89 -10.64
CA VAL A 28 32.29 -7.63 -11.16
C VAL A 28 31.36 -8.07 -10.04
N ALA A 29 31.92 -8.60 -8.94
CA ALA A 29 31.11 -9.01 -7.78
C ALA A 29 30.34 -7.84 -7.17
N VAL A 30 30.98 -6.68 -6.98
CA VAL A 30 30.34 -5.47 -6.46
C VAL A 30 29.28 -4.97 -7.42
N ALA A 31 29.53 -4.99 -8.73
CA ALA A 31 28.54 -4.58 -9.73
C ALA A 31 27.32 -5.50 -9.74
N VAL A 32 27.52 -6.81 -9.61
CA VAL A 32 26.41 -7.79 -9.52
C VAL A 32 25.61 -7.58 -8.22
N ILE A 33 26.27 -7.41 -7.08
CA ILE A 33 25.59 -7.15 -5.81
C ILE A 33 24.78 -5.86 -5.89
N ALA A 34 25.35 -4.79 -6.44
CA ALA A 34 24.63 -3.53 -6.62
C ALA A 34 23.39 -3.71 -7.52
N ALA A 35 23.53 -4.44 -8.63
CA ALA A 35 22.41 -4.73 -9.51
C ALA A 35 21.29 -5.53 -8.82
N VAL A 36 21.66 -6.52 -8.00
CA VAL A 36 20.70 -7.32 -7.23
C VAL A 36 19.99 -6.47 -6.19
N ILE A 37 20.71 -5.59 -5.46
CA ILE A 37 20.10 -4.68 -4.48
C ILE A 37 19.11 -3.73 -5.18
N PHE A 38 19.42 -3.25 -6.38
CA PHE A 38 18.49 -2.43 -7.16
C PHE A 38 17.25 -3.19 -7.66
N MET A 39 17.36 -4.51 -7.83
CA MET A 39 16.24 -5.37 -8.25
C MET A 39 15.34 -5.80 -7.08
N ILE A 40 15.83 -5.74 -5.83
CA ILE A 40 14.99 -6.04 -4.68
C ILE A 40 13.96 -4.91 -4.56
N PRO A 41 12.66 -5.19 -4.78
CA PRO A 41 11.63 -4.18 -4.51
C PRO A 41 11.77 -3.78 -3.05
N GLN A 42 11.85 -2.49 -2.80
CA GLN A 42 11.81 -1.96 -1.44
C GLN A 42 10.58 -2.54 -0.78
N GLY A 43 10.76 -3.32 0.28
CA GLY A 43 9.66 -3.98 0.96
C GLY A 43 8.58 -2.96 1.29
N THR A 44 7.40 -3.12 0.69
CA THR A 44 6.23 -2.32 1.04
C THR A 44 5.82 -2.69 2.45
N GLN A 45 5.57 -1.68 3.27
CA GLN A 45 5.02 -1.89 4.60
C GLN A 45 3.52 -2.18 4.46
N THR A 46 2.98 -2.97 5.36
CA THR A 46 1.54 -3.18 5.45
C THR A 46 0.90 -2.10 6.32
N MET A 47 -0.32 -1.73 5.97
CA MET A 47 -1.11 -0.80 6.75
C MET A 47 -2.42 -1.44 7.21
N ASN A 48 -3.04 -0.83 8.22
CA ASN A 48 -4.36 -1.19 8.71
C ASN A 48 -5.27 0.03 8.64
N ALA A 49 -6.50 -0.16 8.21
CA ALA A 49 -7.49 0.88 8.16
C ALA A 49 -8.76 0.42 8.87
N GLN A 50 -9.31 1.28 9.71
CA GLN A 50 -10.50 0.98 10.49
C GLN A 50 -11.49 2.15 10.42
N VAL A 51 -12.77 1.83 10.29
CA VAL A 51 -13.84 2.81 10.48
C VAL A 51 -14.02 3.09 11.95
N THR A 52 -13.84 4.34 12.34
CA THR A 52 -14.00 4.79 13.73
C THR A 52 -15.39 5.32 14.02
N SER A 53 -16.09 5.80 12.98
CA SER A 53 -17.50 6.22 13.09
C SER A 53 -18.19 6.11 11.74
N GLY A 54 -19.50 5.89 11.76
CA GLY A 54 -20.31 5.79 10.55
C GLY A 54 -20.28 4.41 9.87
N SER A 55 -19.92 3.35 10.58
CA SER A 55 -19.83 1.98 10.03
C SER A 55 -21.21 1.35 9.68
N VAL A 56 -22.29 1.88 10.23
CA VAL A 56 -23.65 1.42 9.92
C VAL A 56 -24.52 2.62 9.61
N GLN A 57 -25.18 2.58 8.48
CA GLN A 57 -26.15 3.59 8.05
C GLN A 57 -27.51 2.91 7.90
N THR A 58 -28.50 3.48 8.55
CA THR A 58 -29.87 2.96 8.53
C THR A 58 -30.80 4.06 8.05
N GLU A 59 -31.65 3.74 7.10
CA GLU A 59 -32.71 4.63 6.64
C GLU A 59 -34.04 3.88 6.64
N ASP A 60 -35.08 4.54 7.11
CA ASP A 60 -36.41 3.94 7.17
C ASP A 60 -37.13 4.12 5.84
N ALA A 61 -37.41 3.01 5.19
CA ALA A 61 -38.11 2.98 3.90
C ALA A 61 -39.64 3.02 4.04
N GLY A 62 -40.17 3.12 5.27
CA GLY A 62 -41.62 3.06 5.46
C GLY A 62 -42.28 1.81 4.92
N GLY A 63 -41.54 0.70 4.86
CA GLY A 63 -42.05 -0.57 4.29
C GLY A 63 -42.11 -0.62 2.75
N SER A 64 -41.60 0.38 2.05
CA SER A 64 -41.55 0.42 0.58
C SER A 64 -40.46 -0.47 0.03
N ALA A 65 -40.77 -1.27 -0.97
CA ALA A 65 -39.80 -2.05 -1.74
C ALA A 65 -39.08 -1.24 -2.85
N ALA A 66 -39.32 0.08 -2.89
CA ALA A 66 -38.69 0.99 -3.85
C ALA A 66 -37.21 1.27 -3.53
N GLU A 67 -36.54 1.95 -4.42
CA GLU A 67 -35.20 2.49 -4.21
C GLU A 67 -35.18 3.39 -2.96
N LEU A 68 -34.17 3.19 -2.10
CA LEU A 68 -34.02 3.94 -0.86
C LEU A 68 -32.85 4.89 -0.97
N ASN A 69 -33.09 6.16 -0.71
CA ASN A 69 -32.05 7.19 -0.63
C ASN A 69 -31.66 7.40 0.84
N PHE A 70 -30.38 7.49 1.10
CA PHE A 70 -29.86 7.78 2.45
C PHE A 70 -29.71 9.28 2.65
N SER A 71 -30.03 9.73 3.86
CA SER A 71 -29.70 11.07 4.31
C SER A 71 -28.19 11.25 4.38
N GLY A 72 -27.69 12.49 4.25
CA GLY A 72 -26.25 12.77 4.30
C GLY A 72 -25.59 12.29 5.58
N PHE A 73 -24.45 11.63 5.44
CA PHE A 73 -23.68 11.12 6.57
C PHE A 73 -22.17 11.24 6.34
N SER A 74 -21.43 11.07 7.39
CA SER A 74 -19.95 11.07 7.34
C SER A 74 -19.39 9.79 7.94
N VAL A 75 -18.33 9.29 7.31
CA VAL A 75 -17.58 8.13 7.76
C VAL A 75 -16.16 8.58 8.09
N ASN A 76 -15.71 8.28 9.29
CA ASN A 76 -14.32 8.53 9.69
C ASN A 76 -13.54 7.23 9.67
N VAL A 77 -12.42 7.25 8.94
CA VAL A 77 -11.51 6.13 8.80
C VAL A 77 -10.17 6.51 9.39
N LYS A 78 -9.64 5.66 10.26
CA LYS A 78 -8.29 5.79 10.80
C LYS A 78 -7.36 4.80 10.10
N VAL A 79 -6.25 5.29 9.59
CA VAL A 79 -5.21 4.51 8.92
C VAL A 79 -3.94 4.53 9.75
N THR A 80 -3.43 3.35 10.07
CA THR A 80 -2.23 3.16 10.89
C THR A 80 -1.30 2.14 10.27
N THR A 81 -0.04 2.15 10.70
CA THR A 81 0.89 1.06 10.38
C THR A 81 0.41 -0.25 11.01
N ASN A 82 0.70 -1.36 10.36
CA ASN A 82 0.33 -2.69 10.87
C ASN A 82 1.47 -3.31 11.71
N ASP A 83 2.23 -2.48 12.41
CA ASP A 83 3.25 -2.88 13.37
C ASP A 83 2.76 -2.69 14.82
N ASP A 84 3.57 -3.08 15.78
CA ASP A 84 3.24 -2.97 17.20
C ASP A 84 3.00 -1.52 17.68
N ARG A 85 3.43 -0.52 16.91
CA ARG A 85 3.31 0.89 17.25
C ARG A 85 1.98 1.49 16.83
N HIS A 86 1.36 0.97 15.76
CA HIS A 86 0.12 1.50 15.19
C HIS A 86 0.20 3.02 14.91
N ASP A 87 1.35 3.45 14.36
CA ASP A 87 1.58 4.86 14.05
C ASP A 87 0.60 5.36 12.98
N PRO A 88 0.06 6.59 13.13
CA PRO A 88 -0.86 7.13 12.16
C PRO A 88 -0.16 7.39 10.81
N ILE A 89 -0.82 7.04 9.71
CA ILE A 89 -0.34 7.30 8.37
C ILE A 89 -1.04 8.53 7.82
N SER A 90 -0.28 9.61 7.63
CA SER A 90 -0.73 10.86 7.02
C SER A 90 -0.59 10.78 5.50
N GLY A 91 -1.49 11.42 4.78
CA GLY A 91 -1.45 11.50 3.31
C GLY A 91 -1.91 10.23 2.59
N ALA A 92 -2.48 9.26 3.30
CA ALA A 92 -3.13 8.11 2.69
C ALA A 92 -4.45 8.51 2.04
N VAL A 93 -4.71 8.02 0.84
CA VAL A 93 -5.98 8.23 0.14
C VAL A 93 -6.93 7.10 0.48
N VAL A 94 -8.03 7.44 1.13
CA VAL A 94 -9.11 6.52 1.48
C VAL A 94 -10.25 6.71 0.50
N ARG A 95 -10.70 5.64 -0.13
CA ARG A 95 -11.85 5.62 -1.02
C ARG A 95 -12.89 4.66 -0.49
N LEU A 96 -14.11 5.15 -0.33
CA LEU A 96 -15.30 4.33 -0.08
C LEU A 96 -16.16 4.30 -1.34
N SER A 97 -16.57 3.14 -1.76
CA SER A 97 -17.43 2.94 -2.92
C SER A 97 -18.54 1.94 -2.62
N GLY A 98 -19.73 2.25 -3.06
CA GLY A 98 -20.94 1.43 -2.86
C GLY A 98 -22.18 2.31 -2.83
N GLY A 99 -23.36 1.70 -2.85
CA GLY A 99 -24.60 2.46 -2.86
C GLY A 99 -24.71 3.45 -4.03
N HIS A 100 -24.22 3.08 -5.21
CA HIS A 100 -24.18 3.87 -6.44
C HIS A 100 -23.28 5.12 -6.41
N THR A 101 -22.39 5.24 -5.41
CA THR A 101 -21.50 6.39 -5.29
C THR A 101 -20.11 5.98 -4.82
N ALA A 102 -19.17 6.91 -4.92
CA ALA A 102 -17.82 6.78 -4.37
C ALA A 102 -17.33 8.13 -3.86
N GLN A 103 -16.68 8.12 -2.71
CA GLN A 103 -16.02 9.28 -2.13
C GLN A 103 -14.57 8.97 -1.79
N GLU A 104 -13.74 9.99 -1.85
CA GLU A 104 -12.32 9.91 -1.49
C GLU A 104 -11.98 11.01 -0.49
N ALA A 105 -11.12 10.69 0.45
CA ALA A 105 -10.54 11.65 1.37
C ALA A 105 -9.09 11.26 1.70
N THR A 106 -8.29 12.23 2.05
CA THR A 106 -6.89 12.02 2.46
C THR A 106 -6.77 12.10 3.96
N THR A 107 -5.97 11.21 4.55
CA THR A 107 -5.73 11.22 6.00
C THR A 107 -4.92 12.43 6.43
N ASP A 108 -5.27 12.97 7.58
CA ASP A 108 -4.58 14.06 8.28
C ASP A 108 -3.33 13.59 9.05
N ALA A 109 -2.72 14.47 9.83
CA ALA A 109 -1.57 14.16 10.67
C ALA A 109 -1.84 13.08 11.74
N GLN A 110 -3.09 12.86 12.11
CA GLN A 110 -3.54 11.82 13.05
C GLN A 110 -3.92 10.52 12.32
N GLY A 111 -3.75 10.47 11.01
CA GLY A 111 -4.12 9.32 10.20
C GLY A 111 -5.63 9.15 9.99
N VAL A 112 -6.40 10.21 10.16
CA VAL A 112 -7.87 10.19 10.04
C VAL A 112 -8.31 10.82 8.73
N ALA A 113 -9.15 10.11 7.98
CA ALA A 113 -9.85 10.62 6.81
C ALA A 113 -11.34 10.71 7.10
N THR A 114 -11.95 11.81 6.77
CA THR A 114 -13.41 12.02 6.89
C THR A 114 -14.01 12.04 5.49
N LEU A 115 -14.86 11.06 5.21
CA LEU A 115 -15.61 10.97 3.97
C LEU A 115 -17.05 11.42 4.21
N THR A 116 -17.48 12.46 3.52
CA THR A 116 -18.84 13.01 3.65
C THR A 116 -19.65 12.69 2.43
N PHE A 117 -20.79 12.09 2.62
CA PHE A 117 -21.78 11.80 1.61
C PHE A 117 -22.94 12.79 1.73
N ALA A 118 -23.30 13.40 0.62
CA ALA A 118 -24.47 14.31 0.56
C ALA A 118 -25.78 13.53 0.67
N ASP A 119 -26.84 14.25 0.96
CA ASP A 119 -28.20 13.70 0.91
C ASP A 119 -28.48 13.09 -0.47
N ASP A 120 -29.13 11.95 -0.48
CA ASP A 120 -29.50 11.21 -1.72
C ASP A 120 -28.31 10.74 -2.58
N ALA A 121 -27.06 10.92 -2.13
CA ALA A 121 -25.90 10.45 -2.86
C ALA A 121 -25.73 8.93 -2.77
N VAL A 122 -26.08 8.35 -1.64
CA VAL A 122 -26.03 6.89 -1.40
C VAL A 122 -27.42 6.31 -1.53
N LYS A 123 -27.52 5.23 -2.28
CA LYS A 123 -28.79 4.60 -2.60
C LYS A 123 -28.74 3.10 -2.43
N LEU A 124 -29.87 2.51 -2.08
CA LEU A 124 -30.07 1.08 -2.03
C LEU A 124 -31.13 0.72 -3.07
N ASP A 125 -30.84 -0.29 -3.87
CA ASP A 125 -31.75 -0.74 -4.93
C ASP A 125 -33.09 -1.24 -4.37
N ALA A 126 -34.09 -1.22 -5.23
CA ALA A 126 -35.41 -1.75 -4.92
C ALA A 126 -35.33 -3.23 -4.51
N ASN A 127 -36.01 -3.60 -3.45
CA ASN A 127 -36.02 -4.96 -2.86
C ASN A 127 -34.68 -5.44 -2.30
N VAL A 128 -33.69 -4.56 -2.16
CA VAL A 128 -32.44 -4.84 -1.43
C VAL A 128 -32.57 -4.29 -0.01
N ASN A 129 -32.32 -5.12 0.98
CA ASN A 129 -32.45 -4.74 2.39
C ASN A 129 -31.13 -4.32 3.00
N GLU A 130 -30.01 -4.79 2.47
CA GLU A 130 -28.69 -4.48 2.96
C GLU A 130 -27.67 -4.46 1.81
N ALA A 131 -26.67 -3.63 1.94
CA ALA A 131 -25.52 -3.59 1.06
C ALA A 131 -24.29 -3.12 1.83
N TYR A 132 -23.12 -3.49 1.37
CA TYR A 132 -21.85 -3.05 1.96
C TYR A 132 -21.13 -2.10 1.03
N MET A 133 -20.49 -1.11 1.62
CA MET A 133 -19.54 -0.28 0.90
C MET A 133 -18.13 -0.86 1.07
N LYS A 134 -17.40 -0.83 -0.03
CA LYS A 134 -16.01 -1.26 -0.12
C LYS A 134 -15.09 -0.09 0.21
N MET A 135 -14.07 -0.34 1.01
CA MET A 135 -12.99 0.60 1.28
C MET A 135 -11.71 0.16 0.56
N THR A 136 -11.04 1.11 -0.03
CA THR A 136 -9.68 0.94 -0.57
C THR A 136 -8.81 2.06 -0.02
N VAL A 137 -7.64 1.73 0.50
CA VAL A 137 -6.69 2.71 1.02
C VAL A 137 -5.36 2.55 0.30
N LYS A 138 -4.81 3.68 -0.15
CA LYS A 138 -3.52 3.75 -0.83
C LYS A 138 -2.62 4.77 -0.15
N ALA A 139 -1.40 4.36 0.15
CA ALA A 139 -0.39 5.25 0.70
C ALA A 139 0.97 4.94 0.07
N SER A 140 1.79 5.99 -0.12
CA SER A 140 3.14 5.83 -0.68
C SER A 140 4.02 5.01 0.25
N GLY A 141 4.64 3.94 -0.27
CA GLY A 141 5.50 3.03 0.50
C GLY A 141 4.76 1.94 1.26
N TYR A 142 3.44 1.84 1.09
CA TYR A 142 2.59 0.83 1.70
C TYR A 142 1.89 -0.02 0.64
N GLU A 143 1.58 -1.25 1.02
CA GLU A 143 0.71 -2.11 0.22
C GLU A 143 -0.74 -1.61 0.28
N ASP A 144 -1.47 -1.68 -0.83
CA ASP A 144 -2.87 -1.28 -0.89
C ASP A 144 -3.71 -2.11 0.10
N PHE A 145 -4.53 -1.42 0.89
CA PHE A 145 -5.47 -2.06 1.80
C PHE A 145 -6.87 -2.05 1.20
N GLU A 146 -7.57 -3.16 1.30
CA GLU A 146 -8.92 -3.33 0.78
C GLU A 146 -9.80 -4.06 1.79
N ASP A 147 -10.98 -3.52 2.06
CA ASP A 147 -12.02 -4.13 2.88
C ASP A 147 -13.36 -4.05 2.13
N LEU A 148 -13.98 -5.19 1.92
CA LEU A 148 -15.20 -5.32 1.13
C LEU A 148 -16.48 -5.05 1.92
N GLU A 149 -16.43 -5.06 3.24
CA GLU A 149 -17.58 -4.98 4.14
C GLU A 149 -17.40 -3.87 5.18
N THR A 150 -16.98 -2.69 4.74
CA THR A 150 -16.55 -1.61 5.63
C THR A 150 -17.72 -0.85 6.23
N VAL A 151 -18.72 -0.50 5.44
CA VAL A 151 -19.90 0.24 5.87
C VAL A 151 -21.15 -0.52 5.46
N LEU A 152 -21.98 -0.83 6.44
CA LEU A 152 -23.26 -1.48 6.21
C LEU A 152 -24.35 -0.43 5.93
N LEU A 153 -24.99 -0.55 4.80
CA LEU A 153 -26.21 0.18 4.43
C LEU A 153 -27.40 -0.74 4.67
N TYR A 154 -28.30 -0.32 5.51
CA TYR A 154 -29.44 -1.16 5.92
C TYR A 154 -30.78 -0.42 5.76
N ARG A 155 -31.78 -1.12 5.23
CA ARG A 155 -33.16 -0.69 5.14
C ARG A 155 -33.86 -0.97 6.46
N GLY A 156 -34.13 0.06 7.22
CA GLY A 156 -34.86 -0.01 8.49
C GLY A 156 -36.36 -0.26 8.34
#